data_0a36dcc83067760b4b2c5e20d9ed4265
#
_entry.id   0a36dcc83067760b4b2c5e20d9ed4265
#
_cell.length_a   1.000
_cell.length_b   1.000
_cell.length_c   1.000
_cell.angle_alpha   90.00
_cell.angle_beta   90.00
_cell.angle_gamma   90.00
#
_symmetry.space_group_name_H-M   'P 1'
#
loop_
_entity.id
_entity.type
_entity.pdbx_description
1 polymer ?
#
loop_
_entity_poly.entity_id
_entity_poly.type
_entity_poly.pdbx_seq_one_letter_code
_entity_poly.pdbx_strand_id
1 'polypeptide(L)'
;MDKYIVDITDEALADMDALYQHIAVELKAPENAMGQYNRIAKAILTLDSFPDRYGLFECEPEHSMGMHKMVIDNYIVCYVIDPGVVTVTDVLYGASDLHKRVQDRHF
;
A
#
# COMPACT_ATOMS: atom_id res chain seq x y z
N MET A 1 5.18 -23.00 10.07
CA MET A 1 4.59 -22.06 9.15
C MET A 1 5.24 -20.71 9.30
N ASP A 2 5.79 -20.22 8.22
CA ASP A 2 6.58 -19.01 8.29
C ASP A 2 5.68 -17.79 8.20
N LYS A 3 5.84 -16.90 9.15
CA LYS A 3 5.22 -15.60 9.09
C LYS A 3 6.27 -14.57 8.71
N TYR A 4 5.83 -13.59 7.94
CA TYR A 4 6.69 -12.48 7.54
C TYR A 4 6.56 -11.34 8.54
N ILE A 5 7.63 -10.59 8.69
CA ILE A 5 7.58 -9.30 9.37
C ILE A 5 7.06 -8.29 8.35
N VAL A 6 6.07 -7.49 8.72
CA VAL A 6 5.52 -6.46 7.84
C VAL A 6 6.11 -5.12 8.25
N ASP A 7 6.95 -4.56 7.40
CA ASP A 7 7.53 -3.23 7.58
C ASP A 7 6.83 -2.23 6.67
N ILE A 8 6.76 -1.00 7.13
CA ILE A 8 6.15 0.10 6.37
C ILE A 8 7.20 1.22 6.27
N THR A 9 7.47 1.67 5.05
CA THR A 9 8.42 2.76 4.84
C THR A 9 7.86 4.09 5.36
N ASP A 10 8.74 5.06 5.55
CA ASP A 10 8.32 6.40 5.96
C ASP A 10 7.39 7.04 4.93
N GLU A 11 7.64 6.80 3.64
CA GLU A 11 6.76 7.28 2.57
C GLU A 11 5.37 6.66 2.67
N ALA A 12 5.28 5.37 2.93
CA ALA A 12 3.99 4.69 3.08
C ALA A 12 3.25 5.18 4.33
N LEU A 13 3.96 5.42 5.42
CA LEU A 13 3.35 6.01 6.62
C LEU A 13 2.83 7.41 6.33
N ALA A 14 3.59 8.21 5.60
CA ALA A 14 3.15 9.54 5.19
C ALA A 14 1.90 9.46 4.29
N ASP A 15 1.84 8.46 3.41
CA ASP A 15 0.66 8.22 2.58
C ASP A 15 -0.57 7.92 3.44
N MET A 16 -0.42 7.12 4.48
CA MET A 16 -1.51 6.81 5.41
C MET A 16 -2.00 8.06 6.14
N ASP A 17 -1.07 8.89 6.61
CA ASP A 17 -1.43 10.15 7.25
C ASP A 17 -2.15 11.09 6.28
N ALA A 18 -1.65 11.16 5.04
CA ALA A 18 -2.22 12.03 4.01
C ALA A 18 -3.66 11.62 3.66
N LEU A 19 -3.93 10.33 3.54
CA LEU A 19 -5.28 9.87 3.24
C LEU A 19 -6.24 10.17 4.39
N TYR A 20 -5.78 10.01 5.63
CA TYR A 20 -6.58 10.35 6.80
C TYR A 20 -6.93 11.84 6.80
N GLN A 21 -5.93 12.70 6.62
CA GLN A 21 -6.14 14.15 6.62
C GLN A 21 -7.06 14.58 5.50
N HIS A 22 -6.90 14.00 4.31
CA HIS A 22 -7.77 14.31 3.17
C HIS A 22 -9.24 14.04 3.51
N ILE A 23 -9.54 12.85 4.02
CA ILE A 23 -10.92 12.47 4.30
C ILE A 23 -11.46 13.21 5.53
N ALA A 24 -10.67 13.29 6.59
CA ALA A 24 -11.13 13.91 7.85
C ALA A 24 -11.33 15.41 7.72
N VAL A 25 -10.40 16.10 7.07
CA VAL A 25 -10.37 17.56 7.04
C VAL A 25 -11.00 18.09 5.75
N GLU A 26 -10.51 17.67 4.59
CA GLU A 26 -10.98 18.21 3.31
C GLU A 26 -12.41 17.78 3.00
N LEU A 27 -12.72 16.51 3.25
CA LEU A 27 -14.06 15.98 3.04
C LEU A 27 -14.96 16.08 4.28
N LYS A 28 -14.41 16.61 5.39
CA LYS A 28 -15.13 16.81 6.65
C LYS A 28 -15.82 15.54 7.15
N ALA A 29 -15.14 14.40 7.03
CA ALA A 29 -15.69 13.09 7.38
C ALA A 29 -14.73 12.29 8.26
N PRO A 30 -14.48 12.73 9.52
CA PRO A 30 -13.49 12.08 10.39
C PRO A 30 -13.82 10.62 10.70
N GLU A 31 -15.09 10.27 10.80
CA GLU A 31 -15.47 8.87 11.03
C GLU A 31 -15.14 8.00 9.82
N ASN A 32 -15.38 8.51 8.60
CA ASN A 32 -15.02 7.82 7.38
C ASN A 32 -13.50 7.70 7.24
N ALA A 33 -12.76 8.72 7.65
CA ALA A 33 -11.30 8.71 7.65
C ALA A 33 -10.75 7.60 8.54
N MET A 34 -11.28 7.48 9.75
CA MET A 34 -10.86 6.44 10.69
C MET A 34 -11.19 5.05 10.14
N GLY A 35 -12.38 4.87 9.59
CA GLY A 35 -12.80 3.60 9.00
C GLY A 35 -11.91 3.20 7.83
N GLN A 36 -11.62 4.13 6.93
CA GLN A 36 -10.76 3.86 5.77
C GLN A 36 -9.34 3.54 6.22
N TYR A 37 -8.79 4.32 7.14
CA TYR A 37 -7.46 4.09 7.68
C TYR A 37 -7.36 2.69 8.30
N ASN A 38 -8.33 2.33 9.13
CA ASN A 38 -8.33 1.04 9.82
C ASN A 38 -8.45 -0.14 8.85
N ARG A 39 -9.26 -0.02 7.81
CA ARG A 39 -9.41 -1.08 6.82
C ARG A 39 -8.09 -1.34 6.09
N ILE A 40 -7.41 -0.27 5.70
CA ILE A 40 -6.11 -0.41 5.02
C ILE A 40 -5.06 -0.97 5.98
N ALA A 41 -5.00 -0.46 7.20
CA ALA A 41 -4.03 -0.93 8.20
C ALA A 41 -4.22 -2.42 8.50
N LYS A 42 -5.46 -2.86 8.67
CA LYS A 42 -5.75 -4.29 8.89
C LYS A 42 -5.35 -5.14 7.70
N ALA A 43 -5.62 -4.67 6.49
CA ALA A 43 -5.25 -5.40 5.27
C ALA A 43 -3.72 -5.51 5.15
N ILE A 44 -2.98 -4.45 5.48
CA ILE A 44 -1.52 -4.49 5.49
C ILE A 44 -1.01 -5.56 6.46
N LEU A 45 -1.60 -5.64 7.64
CA LEU A 45 -1.17 -6.64 8.64
C LEU A 45 -1.40 -8.07 8.16
N THR A 46 -2.36 -8.32 7.27
CA THR A 46 -2.59 -9.66 6.72
C THR A 46 -1.47 -10.12 5.80
N LEU A 47 -0.58 -9.23 5.40
CA LEU A 47 0.56 -9.57 4.54
C LEU A 47 1.63 -10.37 5.30
N ASP A 48 1.49 -10.58 6.59
CA ASP A 48 2.36 -11.45 7.37
C ASP A 48 2.21 -12.93 6.97
N SER A 49 1.14 -13.28 6.26
CA SER A 49 0.85 -14.65 5.82
C SER A 49 0.55 -14.66 4.33
N PHE A 50 1.26 -15.49 3.58
CA PHE A 50 1.05 -15.66 2.14
C PHE A 50 0.97 -14.32 1.39
N PRO A 51 1.99 -13.46 1.52
CA PRO A 51 1.93 -12.13 0.87
C PRO A 51 1.95 -12.19 -0.65
N ASP A 52 2.36 -13.31 -1.22
CA ASP A 52 2.39 -13.52 -2.67
C ASP A 52 1.02 -13.82 -3.29
N ARG A 53 -0.05 -13.87 -2.49
CA ARG A 53 -1.39 -14.11 -3.02
C ARG A 53 -1.94 -12.97 -3.87
N TYR A 54 -1.38 -11.77 -3.73
CA TYR A 54 -1.72 -10.63 -4.57
C TYR A 54 -0.73 -10.53 -5.74
N GLY A 55 -1.22 -10.05 -6.88
CA GLY A 55 -0.43 -10.05 -8.10
C GLY A 55 0.67 -9.00 -8.14
N LEU A 56 1.64 -9.24 -9.00
CA LEU A 56 2.68 -8.27 -9.34
C LEU A 56 2.12 -7.20 -10.25
N PHE A 57 2.79 -6.06 -10.29
CA PHE A 57 2.54 -5.06 -11.33
C PHE A 57 2.79 -5.69 -12.70
N GLU A 58 1.97 -5.33 -13.67
CA GLU A 58 2.13 -5.83 -15.05
C GLU A 58 3.20 -5.06 -15.82
N CYS A 59 3.42 -3.81 -15.45
CA CYS A 59 4.36 -2.92 -16.13
C CYS A 59 5.77 -3.06 -15.59
N GLU A 60 6.75 -2.84 -16.46
CA GLU A 60 8.14 -2.75 -16.04
C GLU A 60 8.47 -1.28 -15.70
N PRO A 61 9.40 -1.02 -14.78
CA PRO A 61 10.29 -1.98 -14.10
C PRO A 61 9.70 -2.61 -12.83
N GLU A 62 8.50 -2.24 -12.43
CA GLU A 62 7.87 -2.72 -11.19
C GLU A 62 7.77 -4.25 -11.16
N HIS A 63 7.38 -4.85 -12.29
CA HIS A 63 7.23 -6.31 -12.40
C HIS A 63 8.55 -7.02 -12.10
N SER A 64 9.63 -6.59 -12.74
CA SER A 64 10.96 -7.21 -12.55
C SER A 64 11.51 -6.98 -11.16
N MET A 65 11.10 -5.91 -10.49
CA MET A 65 11.50 -5.64 -9.12
C MET A 65 10.71 -6.44 -8.09
N GLY A 66 9.69 -7.18 -8.53
CA GLY A 66 8.87 -7.96 -7.63
C GLY A 66 7.88 -7.14 -6.84
N MET A 67 7.45 -5.99 -7.37
CA MET A 67 6.48 -5.15 -6.69
C MET A 67 5.08 -5.68 -6.86
N HIS A 68 4.44 -5.99 -5.73
CA HIS A 68 3.05 -6.44 -5.68
C HIS A 68 2.11 -5.28 -5.39
N LYS A 69 0.84 -5.48 -5.73
CA LYS A 69 -0.21 -4.52 -5.40
C LYS A 69 -1.40 -5.20 -4.78
N MET A 70 -1.92 -4.61 -3.71
CA MET A 70 -3.13 -5.06 -3.02
C MET A 70 -4.13 -3.92 -3.06
N VAL A 71 -5.32 -4.19 -3.63
CA VAL A 71 -6.37 -3.17 -3.75
C VAL A 71 -7.30 -3.25 -2.55
N ILE A 72 -7.50 -2.13 -1.88
CA ILE A 72 -8.44 -2.01 -0.76
C ILE A 72 -9.29 -0.77 -1.01
N ASP A 73 -10.58 -0.98 -1.27
CA ASP A 73 -11.51 0.11 -1.64
C ASP A 73 -10.93 0.87 -2.84
N ASN A 74 -10.69 2.17 -2.70
CA ASN A 74 -10.13 2.99 -3.77
C ASN A 74 -8.62 3.21 -3.63
N TYR A 75 -7.96 2.43 -2.78
CA TYR A 75 -6.52 2.58 -2.52
C TYR A 75 -5.76 1.34 -2.94
N ILE A 76 -4.50 1.55 -3.29
CA ILE A 76 -3.59 0.48 -3.69
C ILE A 76 -2.39 0.51 -2.77
N VAL A 77 -2.14 -0.62 -2.11
CA VAL A 77 -0.95 -0.82 -1.28
C VAL A 77 0.10 -1.50 -2.14
N CYS A 78 1.24 -0.86 -2.30
CA CYS A 78 2.37 -1.41 -3.04
C CYS A 78 3.38 -1.99 -2.06
N TYR A 79 3.89 -3.18 -2.34
CA TYR A 79 4.84 -3.83 -1.45
C TYR A 79 5.77 -4.77 -2.20
N VAL A 80 6.90 -5.06 -1.58
CA VAL A 80 7.86 -6.05 -2.08
C VAL A 80 8.07 -7.11 -1.02
N ILE A 81 8.38 -8.33 -1.44
CA ILE A 81 8.60 -9.47 -0.56
C ILE A 81 10.07 -9.85 -0.60
N ASP A 82 10.72 -9.81 0.56
CA ASP A 82 12.07 -10.31 0.77
C ASP A 82 12.01 -11.51 1.71
N PRO A 83 13.10 -12.29 1.84
CA PRO A 83 13.08 -13.40 2.78
C PRO A 83 12.73 -12.94 4.20
N GLY A 84 11.59 -13.39 4.69
CA GLY A 84 11.10 -13.09 6.03
C GLY A 84 10.51 -11.72 6.25
N VAL A 85 10.49 -10.83 5.24
CA VAL A 85 10.04 -9.46 5.40
C VAL A 85 9.19 -9.03 4.21
N VAL A 86 8.05 -8.41 4.50
CA VAL A 86 7.23 -7.71 3.50
C VAL A 86 7.39 -6.22 3.77
N THR A 87 7.83 -5.47 2.79
CA THR A 87 8.00 -4.02 2.91
C THR A 87 6.93 -3.30 2.11
N VAL A 88 6.05 -2.59 2.81
CA VAL A 88 5.05 -1.73 2.18
C VAL A 88 5.72 -0.41 1.82
N THR A 89 5.75 -0.11 0.53
CA THR A 89 6.47 1.06 0.02
C THR A 89 5.57 2.24 -0.28
N ASP A 90 4.30 1.99 -0.58
CA ASP A 90 3.36 3.04 -0.98
C ASP A 90 1.94 2.65 -0.61
N VAL A 91 1.13 3.66 -0.28
CA VAL A 91 -0.32 3.54 -0.18
C VAL A 91 -0.90 4.68 -1.01
N LEU A 92 -1.38 4.37 -2.21
CA LEU A 92 -1.77 5.38 -3.18
C LEU A 92 -3.25 5.30 -3.50
N TYR A 93 -3.85 6.46 -3.79
CA TYR A 93 -5.20 6.48 -4.32
C TYR A 93 -5.20 5.79 -5.68
N GLY A 94 -6.09 4.81 -5.84
CA GLY A 94 -6.10 3.92 -7.00
C GLY A 94 -6.68 4.53 -8.28
N ALA A 95 -6.47 5.81 -8.49
CA ALA A 95 -6.86 6.46 -9.71
C ALA A 95 -5.92 6.08 -10.86
N SER A 96 -6.24 6.56 -12.04
CA SER A 96 -5.39 6.45 -13.23
C SER A 96 -3.97 6.93 -12.92
N ASP A 97 -2.98 6.44 -13.67
CA ASP A 97 -1.57 6.82 -13.56
C ASP A 97 -0.83 6.27 -12.34
N LEU A 98 -1.30 5.16 -11.78
CA LEU A 98 -0.59 4.49 -10.70
C LEU A 98 0.85 4.17 -11.08
N HIS A 99 1.06 3.63 -12.27
CA HIS A 99 2.39 3.31 -12.79
C HIS A 99 3.30 4.53 -12.79
N LYS A 100 2.80 5.67 -13.28
CA LYS A 100 3.57 6.91 -13.31
C LYS A 100 3.93 7.38 -11.91
N ARG A 101 2.99 7.30 -10.96
CA ARG A 101 3.24 7.71 -9.58
C ARG A 101 4.31 6.87 -8.94
N VAL A 102 4.27 5.56 -9.16
CA VAL A 102 5.27 4.65 -8.62
C VAL A 102 6.63 4.96 -9.25
N GLN A 103 6.67 5.18 -10.56
CA GLN A 103 7.91 5.53 -11.25
C GLN A 103 8.48 6.86 -10.74
N ASP A 104 7.66 7.89 -10.62
CA ASP A 104 8.11 9.20 -10.16
C ASP A 104 8.68 9.14 -8.75
N ARG A 105 8.17 8.22 -7.92
CA ARG A 105 8.61 8.08 -6.53
C ARG A 105 9.88 7.25 -6.38
N HIS A 106 10.03 6.16 -7.16
CA HIS A 106 11.07 5.16 -6.94
C HIS A 106 12.10 5.07 -8.05
N PHE A 107 11.85 5.65 -9.17
CA PHE A 107 12.69 5.58 -10.34
C PHE A 107 12.95 6.97 -10.92
#